data_b18e0badf52f9fb3f00cc565d85c49e2
#
_entry.id   b18e0badf52f9fb3f00cc565d85c49e2
#
_cell.length_a   1.000
_cell.length_b   1.000
_cell.length_c   1.000
_cell.angle_alpha   90.00
_cell.angle_beta   90.00
_cell.angle_gamma   90.00
#
_symmetry.space_group_name_H-M   'P 1'
#
loop_
_entity.id
_entity.type
_entity.pdbx_description
1 polymer ?
#
loop_
_entity_poly.entity_id
_entity_poly.type
_entity_poly.pdbx_seq_one_letter_code
_entity_poly.pdbx_strand_id
1 'polypeptide(L)'
;MNVKTTLRISALCWILLSALVWSVLWVTPEMLPYAEIPEALNAARGWGDINCLLFLCVGIIWFLSSQLGDFQEKRKVSAMNFLMAILFIAAGTFHHTSPGLEGPPPPVFILMSISGLAALYGWRFSKS
;
A
#
# COMPACT_ATOMS: atom_id res chain seq x y z
N MET A 1 5.54 2.46 -21.17
CA MET A 1 4.38 1.95 -20.39
C MET A 1 3.32 3.06 -20.37
N ASN A 2 2.03 2.74 -20.56
CA ASN A 2 0.96 3.74 -20.54
C ASN A 2 0.42 3.92 -19.10
N VAL A 3 -0.30 5.03 -18.86
CA VAL A 3 -0.84 5.38 -17.54
C VAL A 3 -1.84 4.35 -16.99
N LYS A 4 -2.59 3.67 -17.87
CA LYS A 4 -3.51 2.59 -17.51
C LYS A 4 -2.76 1.42 -16.87
N THR A 5 -1.65 1.02 -17.46
CA THR A 5 -0.80 -0.07 -16.94
C THR A 5 -0.18 0.33 -15.59
N THR A 6 0.30 1.56 -15.44
CA THR A 6 0.89 2.02 -14.17
C THR A 6 -0.12 2.02 -13.03
N LEU A 7 -1.35 2.47 -13.27
CA LEU A 7 -2.43 2.42 -12.28
C LEU A 7 -2.80 0.98 -11.89
N ARG A 8 -2.77 0.03 -12.85
CA ARG A 8 -3.02 -1.38 -12.56
C ARG A 8 -1.91 -2.02 -11.74
N ILE A 9 -0.65 -1.68 -12.02
CA ILE A 9 0.50 -2.12 -11.20
C ILE A 9 0.34 -1.59 -9.77
N SER A 10 0.04 -0.31 -9.62
CA SER A 10 -0.21 0.29 -8.31
C SER A 10 -1.38 -0.37 -7.59
N ALA A 11 -2.49 -0.62 -8.29
CA ALA A 11 -3.64 -1.32 -7.72
C ALA A 11 -3.25 -2.71 -7.18
N LEU A 12 -2.49 -3.47 -7.97
CA LEU A 12 -2.00 -4.79 -7.55
C LEU A 12 -1.13 -4.71 -6.29
N CYS A 13 -0.23 -3.72 -6.20
CA CYS A 13 0.61 -3.53 -5.01
C CYS A 13 -0.23 -3.29 -3.75
N TRP A 14 -1.28 -2.47 -3.82
CA TRP A 14 -2.16 -2.20 -2.68
C TRP A 14 -3.00 -3.43 -2.29
N ILE A 15 -3.48 -4.21 -3.26
CA ILE A 15 -4.21 -5.47 -3.01
C ILE A 15 -3.27 -6.50 -2.36
N LEU A 16 -2.03 -6.65 -2.87
CA LEU A 16 -1.04 -7.54 -2.28
C LEU A 16 -0.63 -7.10 -0.87
N LEU A 17 -0.54 -5.78 -0.62
CA LEU A 17 -0.30 -5.26 0.71
C LEU A 17 -1.41 -5.65 1.69
N SER A 18 -2.67 -5.52 1.27
CA SER A 18 -3.82 -5.98 2.05
C SER A 18 -3.71 -7.48 2.41
N ALA A 19 -3.45 -8.32 1.40
CA ALA A 19 -3.30 -9.76 1.61
C ALA A 19 -2.11 -10.11 2.52
N LEU A 20 -0.98 -9.41 2.37
CA LEU A 20 0.21 -9.60 3.19
C LEU A 20 -0.08 -9.28 4.66
N VAL A 21 -0.67 -8.13 4.95
CA VAL A 21 -1.00 -7.72 6.34
C VAL A 21 -2.00 -8.69 6.95
N TRP A 22 -3.03 -9.08 6.21
CA TRP A 22 -4.01 -10.03 6.69
C TRP A 22 -3.37 -11.40 6.98
N SER A 23 -2.50 -11.90 6.10
CA SER A 23 -1.83 -13.19 6.29
C SER A 23 -0.94 -13.21 7.54
N VAL A 24 -0.22 -12.12 7.82
CA VAL A 24 0.61 -12.02 9.04
C VAL A 24 -0.26 -12.04 10.29
N LEU A 25 -1.40 -11.37 10.29
CA LEU A 25 -2.27 -11.28 11.47
C LEU A 25 -3.04 -12.57 11.77
N TRP A 26 -3.39 -13.35 10.74
CA TRP A 26 -4.31 -14.47 10.89
C TRP A 26 -3.69 -15.83 10.57
N VAL A 27 -2.70 -15.89 9.68
CA VAL A 27 -2.09 -17.16 9.25
C VAL A 27 -0.76 -17.40 9.96
N THR A 28 0.05 -16.35 10.14
CA THR A 28 1.38 -16.44 10.75
C THR A 28 1.57 -15.43 11.89
N PRO A 29 0.65 -15.37 12.89
CA PRO A 29 0.73 -14.37 13.96
C PRO A 29 2.00 -14.50 14.81
N GLU A 30 2.64 -15.66 14.84
CA GLU A 30 3.92 -15.91 15.49
C GLU A 30 5.06 -15.05 14.97
N MET A 31 4.92 -14.43 13.82
CA MET A 31 5.88 -13.45 13.27
C MET A 31 5.77 -12.08 13.95
N LEU A 32 4.73 -11.86 14.75
CA LEU A 32 4.53 -10.59 15.44
C LEU A 32 5.21 -10.61 16.83
N PRO A 33 5.88 -9.54 17.24
CA PRO A 33 6.63 -9.48 18.49
C PRO A 33 5.74 -9.60 19.74
N TYR A 34 4.43 -9.40 19.61
CA TYR A 34 3.43 -9.47 20.67
C TYR A 34 2.47 -10.66 20.51
N ALA A 35 2.83 -11.65 19.70
CA ALA A 35 1.97 -12.81 19.43
C ALA A 35 1.59 -13.61 20.68
N GLU A 36 2.44 -13.61 21.70
CA GLU A 36 2.22 -14.31 22.98
C GLU A 36 1.30 -13.54 23.94
N ILE A 37 0.92 -12.30 23.61
CA ILE A 37 0.04 -11.45 24.44
C ILE A 37 -1.34 -11.41 23.80
N PRO A 38 -2.34 -12.19 24.30
CA PRO A 38 -3.63 -12.34 23.63
C PRO A 38 -4.39 -11.02 23.41
N GLU A 39 -4.34 -10.11 24.39
CA GLU A 39 -5.01 -8.81 24.31
C GLU A 39 -4.38 -7.93 23.22
N ALA A 40 -3.06 -7.91 23.13
CA ALA A 40 -2.32 -7.15 22.12
C ALA A 40 -2.58 -7.72 20.72
N LEU A 41 -2.56 -9.04 20.58
CA LEU A 41 -2.86 -9.70 19.30
C LEU A 41 -4.30 -9.45 18.84
N ASN A 42 -5.27 -9.51 19.74
CA ASN A 42 -6.67 -9.22 19.41
C ASN A 42 -6.88 -7.76 19.00
N ALA A 43 -6.23 -6.82 19.68
CA ALA A 43 -6.25 -5.41 19.29
C ALA A 43 -5.60 -5.20 17.91
N ALA A 44 -4.45 -5.85 17.66
CA ALA A 44 -3.77 -5.79 16.37
C ALA A 44 -4.61 -6.38 15.24
N ARG A 45 -5.34 -7.47 15.47
CA ARG A 45 -6.28 -8.05 14.49
C ARG A 45 -7.42 -7.09 14.17
N GLY A 46 -8.04 -6.47 15.17
CA GLY A 46 -9.12 -5.50 14.94
C GLY A 46 -8.68 -4.30 14.09
N TRP A 47 -7.55 -3.67 14.43
CA TRP A 47 -7.00 -2.58 13.65
C TRP A 47 -6.46 -3.06 12.30
N GLY A 48 -5.86 -4.24 12.25
CA GLY A 48 -5.33 -4.83 11.04
C GLY A 48 -6.41 -5.15 10.01
N ASP A 49 -7.56 -5.67 10.42
CA ASP A 49 -8.69 -5.94 9.53
C ASP A 49 -9.21 -4.65 8.88
N ILE A 50 -9.30 -3.55 9.66
CA ILE A 50 -9.68 -2.24 9.12
C ILE A 50 -8.65 -1.76 8.09
N ASN A 51 -7.35 -1.87 8.41
CA ASN A 51 -6.30 -1.48 7.49
C ASN A 51 -6.28 -2.33 6.22
N CYS A 52 -6.51 -3.65 6.33
CA CYS A 52 -6.62 -4.54 5.17
C CYS A 52 -7.75 -4.13 4.24
N LEU A 53 -8.92 -3.81 4.80
CA LEU A 53 -10.05 -3.31 4.01
C LEU A 53 -9.75 -1.97 3.35
N LEU A 54 -9.10 -1.04 4.06
CA LEU A 54 -8.69 0.25 3.48
C LEU A 54 -7.71 0.05 2.32
N PHE A 55 -6.68 -0.78 2.48
CA PHE A 55 -5.72 -1.08 1.41
C PHE A 55 -6.39 -1.75 0.21
N LEU A 56 -7.32 -2.67 0.45
CA LEU A 56 -8.10 -3.30 -0.61
C LEU A 56 -8.94 -2.26 -1.36
N CYS A 57 -9.65 -1.39 -0.65
CA CYS A 57 -10.43 -0.31 -1.24
C CYS A 57 -9.57 0.63 -2.09
N VAL A 58 -8.39 1.02 -1.59
CA VAL A 58 -7.43 1.83 -2.35
C VAL A 58 -7.01 1.11 -3.63
N GLY A 59 -6.69 -0.17 -3.56
CA GLY A 59 -6.34 -0.98 -4.73
C GLY A 59 -7.47 -1.03 -5.76
N ILE A 60 -8.71 -1.22 -5.31
CA ILE A 60 -9.90 -1.20 -6.18
C ILE A 60 -10.08 0.18 -6.84
N ILE A 61 -9.95 1.26 -6.08
CA ILE A 61 -10.04 2.62 -6.60
C ILE A 61 -9.01 2.86 -7.71
N TRP A 62 -7.75 2.47 -7.52
CA TRP A 62 -6.72 2.61 -8.57
C TRP A 62 -7.02 1.73 -9.78
N PHE A 63 -7.54 0.53 -9.57
CA PHE A 63 -7.95 -0.33 -10.69
C PHE A 63 -9.09 0.29 -11.50
N LEU A 64 -10.15 0.76 -10.86
CA LEU A 64 -11.26 1.44 -11.52
C LEU A 64 -10.82 2.73 -12.21
N SER A 65 -9.96 3.51 -11.56
CA SER A 65 -9.38 4.72 -12.15
C SER A 65 -8.55 4.44 -13.40
N SER A 66 -7.99 3.22 -13.52
CA SER A 66 -7.30 2.79 -14.74
C SER A 66 -8.23 2.70 -15.96
N GLN A 67 -9.54 2.64 -15.73
CA GLN A 67 -10.57 2.51 -16.77
C GLN A 67 -11.16 3.86 -17.19
N LEU A 68 -10.79 4.97 -16.55
CA LEU A 68 -11.21 6.31 -16.99
C LEU A 68 -10.86 6.53 -18.46
N GLY A 69 -11.71 7.24 -19.17
CA GLY A 69 -11.48 7.57 -20.58
C GLY A 69 -10.40 8.63 -20.77
N ASP A 70 -10.43 9.66 -19.94
CA ASP A 70 -9.55 10.82 -20.05
C ASP A 70 -8.12 10.54 -19.56
N PHE A 71 -7.16 10.88 -20.40
CA PHE A 71 -5.73 10.69 -20.10
C PHE A 71 -5.24 11.63 -19.00
N GLN A 72 -5.70 12.88 -18.98
CA GLN A 72 -5.25 13.86 -17.98
C GLN A 72 -5.79 13.51 -16.60
N GLU A 73 -7.00 12.98 -16.52
CA GLU A 73 -7.56 12.51 -15.25
C GLU A 73 -6.80 11.30 -14.71
N LYS A 74 -6.47 10.34 -15.55
CA LYS A 74 -5.59 9.22 -15.14
C LYS A 74 -4.24 9.70 -14.64
N ARG A 75 -3.66 10.74 -15.25
CA ARG A 75 -2.40 11.34 -14.77
C ARG A 75 -2.54 12.00 -13.41
N LYS A 76 -3.63 12.72 -13.15
CA LYS A 76 -3.91 13.32 -11.84
C LYS A 76 -4.04 12.22 -10.77
N VAL A 77 -4.78 11.17 -11.06
CA VAL A 77 -4.92 10.02 -10.16
C VAL A 77 -3.56 9.36 -9.90
N SER A 78 -2.72 9.20 -10.92
CA SER A 78 -1.35 8.71 -10.73
C SER A 78 -0.52 9.61 -9.82
N ALA A 79 -0.64 10.93 -9.94
CA ALA A 79 0.06 11.87 -9.04
C ALA A 79 -0.40 11.72 -7.58
N MET A 80 -1.70 11.54 -7.35
CA MET A 80 -2.25 11.29 -6.01
C MET A 80 -1.72 9.98 -5.43
N ASN A 81 -1.68 8.90 -6.22
CA ASN A 81 -1.13 7.63 -5.75
C ASN A 81 0.38 7.71 -5.45
N PHE A 82 1.14 8.47 -6.24
CA PHE A 82 2.55 8.73 -5.95
C PHE A 82 2.73 9.44 -4.60
N LEU A 83 1.92 10.47 -4.33
CA LEU A 83 1.93 11.16 -3.04
C LEU A 83 1.58 10.21 -1.88
N MET A 84 0.55 9.37 -2.04
CA MET A 84 0.17 8.39 -1.03
C MET A 84 1.29 7.39 -0.75
N ALA A 85 1.98 6.89 -1.78
CA ALA A 85 3.11 5.98 -1.61
C ALA A 85 4.27 6.64 -0.85
N ILE A 86 4.59 7.90 -1.15
CA ILE A 86 5.63 8.67 -0.43
C ILE A 86 5.25 8.84 1.04
N LEU A 87 4.02 9.26 1.33
CA LEU A 87 3.55 9.46 2.71
C LEU A 87 3.58 8.14 3.50
N PHE A 88 3.21 7.04 2.87
CA PHE A 88 3.26 5.72 3.49
C PHE A 88 4.69 5.30 3.82
N ILE A 89 5.62 5.47 2.87
CA ILE A 89 7.05 5.17 3.08
C ILE A 89 7.63 6.06 4.16
N ALA A 90 7.31 7.36 4.16
CA ALA A 90 7.79 8.30 5.16
C ALA A 90 7.30 7.92 6.57
N ALA A 91 6.01 7.57 6.71
CA ALA A 91 5.45 7.10 7.97
C ALA A 91 6.12 5.80 8.45
N GLY A 92 6.31 4.83 7.55
CA GLY A 92 7.00 3.58 7.87
C GLY A 92 8.46 3.81 8.29
N THR A 93 9.17 4.70 7.61
CA THR A 93 10.54 5.09 7.97
C THR A 93 10.59 5.77 9.33
N PHE A 94 9.64 6.66 9.62
CA PHE A 94 9.52 7.30 10.93
C PHE A 94 9.37 6.26 12.04
N HIS A 95 8.52 5.24 11.85
CA HIS A 95 8.36 4.17 12.82
C HIS A 95 9.66 3.38 13.03
N HIS A 96 10.40 3.05 11.97
CA HIS A 96 11.69 2.35 12.10
C HIS A 96 12.77 3.16 12.81
N THR A 97 12.74 4.48 12.73
CA THR A 97 13.76 5.36 13.32
C THR A 97 13.38 5.88 14.70
N SER A 98 12.13 5.71 15.11
CA SER A 98 11.64 6.19 16.42
C SER A 98 11.87 5.16 17.52
N PRO A 99 12.47 5.52 18.66
CA PRO A 99 12.69 4.59 19.77
C PRO A 99 11.39 3.97 20.27
N GLY A 100 11.37 2.65 20.43
CA GLY A 100 10.23 1.89 20.95
C GLY A 100 9.08 1.69 19.95
N LEU A 101 9.23 2.12 18.69
CA LEU A 101 8.30 1.81 17.62
C LEU A 101 8.88 0.77 16.67
N GLU A 102 8.03 -0.12 16.21
CA GLU A 102 8.38 -1.08 15.17
C GLU A 102 7.80 -0.62 13.83
N GLY A 103 8.66 -0.51 12.83
CA GLY A 103 8.23 -0.16 11.49
C GLY A 103 7.68 -1.37 10.72
N PRO A 104 7.01 -1.13 9.58
CA PRO A 104 6.51 -2.20 8.73
C PRO A 104 7.65 -3.06 8.19
N PRO A 105 7.41 -4.36 7.95
CA PRO A 105 8.43 -5.26 7.44
C PRO A 105 8.88 -4.89 6.01
N PRO A 106 10.10 -5.29 5.58
CA PRO A 106 10.66 -4.94 4.27
C PRO A 106 9.75 -5.17 3.06
N PRO A 107 8.94 -6.24 2.96
CA PRO A 107 8.04 -6.44 1.83
C PRO A 107 7.04 -5.30 1.63
N VAL A 108 6.61 -4.64 2.70
CA VAL A 108 5.71 -3.48 2.64
C VAL A 108 6.37 -2.30 1.93
N PHE A 109 7.63 -2.00 2.27
CA PHE A 109 8.41 -0.95 1.61
C PHE A 109 8.63 -1.26 0.13
N ILE A 110 8.90 -2.53 -0.21
CA ILE A 110 9.09 -2.96 -1.60
C ILE A 110 7.81 -2.71 -2.40
N LEU A 111 6.65 -3.15 -1.92
CA LEU A 111 5.36 -2.96 -2.58
C LEU A 111 5.03 -1.47 -2.76
N MET A 112 5.25 -0.67 -1.73
CA MET A 112 4.97 0.77 -1.81
C MET A 112 5.94 1.50 -2.72
N SER A 113 7.20 1.10 -2.77
CA SER A 113 8.18 1.64 -3.71
C SER A 113 7.82 1.31 -5.17
N ILE A 114 7.41 0.09 -5.46
CA ILE A 114 6.94 -0.32 -6.80
C ILE A 114 5.70 0.49 -7.19
N SER A 115 4.71 0.60 -6.28
CA SER A 115 3.52 1.41 -6.50
C SER A 115 3.85 2.88 -6.78
N GLY A 116 4.73 3.48 -5.96
CA GLY A 116 5.16 4.86 -6.11
C GLY A 116 5.91 5.12 -7.42
N LEU A 117 6.86 4.25 -7.79
CA LEU A 117 7.59 4.37 -9.05
C LEU A 117 6.69 4.21 -10.27
N ALA A 118 5.76 3.25 -10.25
CA ALA A 118 4.77 3.09 -11.29
C ALA A 118 3.89 4.35 -11.42
N ALA A 119 3.43 4.89 -10.29
CA ALA A 119 2.62 6.09 -10.25
C ALA A 119 3.39 7.33 -10.75
N LEU A 120 4.64 7.51 -10.34
CA LEU A 120 5.52 8.57 -10.84
C LEU A 120 5.69 8.48 -12.36
N TYR A 121 5.92 7.27 -12.88
CA TYR A 121 6.01 7.05 -14.33
C TYR A 121 4.70 7.42 -15.03
N GLY A 122 3.55 6.97 -14.53
CA GLY A 122 2.24 7.29 -15.08
C GLY A 122 1.95 8.79 -15.09
N TRP A 123 2.37 9.50 -14.05
CA TRP A 123 2.18 10.93 -13.93
C TRP A 123 3.10 11.75 -14.84
N ARG A 124 4.40 11.44 -14.87
CA ARG A 124 5.43 12.33 -15.48
C ARG A 124 5.82 11.90 -16.88
N PHE A 125 5.90 10.61 -17.15
CA PHE A 125 6.58 10.08 -18.34
C PHE A 125 5.63 9.35 -19.30
N SER A 126 4.41 9.03 -18.88
CA SER A 126 3.44 8.41 -19.78
C SER A 126 2.96 9.40 -20.84
N LYS A 127 2.86 8.95 -22.09
CA LYS A 127 2.45 9.76 -23.24
C LYS A 127 1.02 9.47 -23.71
N SER A 128 0.37 8.44 -23.15
CA SER A 128 -1.01 8.03 -23.52
C SER A 128 -1.57 7.03 -22.48
#